data_3804b7d1fbbe3e0ed59ec44f32e09d78
#
_entry.id   3804b7d1fbbe3e0ed59ec44f32e09d78
#
_cell.length_a   1.000
_cell.length_b   1.000
_cell.length_c   1.000
_cell.angle_alpha   90.00
_cell.angle_beta   90.00
_cell.angle_gamma   90.00
#
_symmetry.space_group_name_H-M   'P 1'
#
loop_
_entity.id
_entity.type
_entity.pdbx_description
1 polymer ?
#
loop_
_entity_poly.entity_id
_entity_poly.type
_entity_poly.pdbx_seq_one_letter_code
_entity_poly.pdbx_strand_id
1 'polypeptide(L)'
;MQKVERQKHKDRKRRRLTGVLLCALLLAICVTAGLLLRDKAEKTVPAGIVKHEAQTGNIFLRDEKELKSLTLFQQGKEPWTVVRDEEGSLRLQHEETGEPSSWTVDENIAELLISVATNLTYEDIFSEKRSEWEDAEEAFGLKEPQVTAVFRFTDDTDVTVHIGKSADPENNRYYYMSVDGDEHLYAVSAGITDDLVTEQTLLHPVPRLEIQSALLDRISVKNADGSLRKEWRLQGDVKDRDAAENWLLTAPYTYPADYDSISNLKENAGNLRLGIFVDEANQETLKLYGFDEPAAIIEFHTAAGSTGTVGMNGVFDVSDWEEHLYTLTIGGTMSEMSSYILYEDNIYSISDFTMSAFLKVDPSTTVARYVVTIPVTSLDRAVVEKQGEETVTYVLEPVTEASDGEDMPKETYRCLKNGQEIPYETFEAAWERLLTVTVSGKLSQDYEPVNVHTKYTFSTVSGRTHTLELSELDQMHDLVTLDGYTRFYLIKQGMTELP
;
A
#
# COMPACT_ATOMS: atom_id res chain seq x y z
N MET A 1 33.20 33.20 -36.66
CA MET A 1 32.57 32.19 -35.76
C MET A 1 33.01 32.28 -34.29
N GLN A 2 34.26 32.42 -33.94
CA GLN A 2 34.76 32.46 -32.55
C GLN A 2 34.21 33.59 -31.64
N LYS A 3 33.80 34.75 -32.20
CA LYS A 3 33.24 35.85 -31.37
C LYS A 3 31.83 35.59 -30.88
N VAL A 4 31.01 34.86 -31.62
CA VAL A 4 29.61 34.55 -31.29
C VAL A 4 29.55 33.46 -30.22
N GLU A 5 30.47 32.49 -30.24
CA GLU A 5 30.50 31.44 -29.19
C GLU A 5 30.97 31.97 -27.83
N ARG A 6 31.92 32.90 -27.80
CA ARG A 6 32.36 33.56 -26.55
C ARG A 6 31.23 34.38 -25.91
N GLN A 7 30.37 34.97 -26.73
CA GLN A 7 29.23 35.75 -26.21
C GLN A 7 28.15 34.84 -25.63
N LYS A 8 27.81 33.73 -26.31
CA LYS A 8 26.87 32.71 -25.78
C LYS A 8 27.35 32.06 -24.46
N HIS A 9 28.66 31.86 -24.31
CA HIS A 9 29.24 31.30 -23.09
C HIS A 9 29.20 32.30 -21.90
N LYS A 10 29.38 33.60 -22.18
CA LYS A 10 29.22 34.67 -21.15
C LYS A 10 27.76 34.82 -20.70
N ASP A 11 26.80 34.75 -21.61
CA ASP A 11 25.40 34.89 -21.31
C ASP A 11 24.86 33.65 -20.54
N ARG A 12 25.38 32.44 -20.84
CA ARG A 12 25.04 31.22 -20.03
C ARG A 12 25.62 31.32 -18.61
N LYS A 13 26.85 31.82 -18.44
CA LYS A 13 27.40 32.03 -17.08
C LYS A 13 26.63 33.10 -16.30
N ARG A 14 26.25 34.21 -16.95
CA ARG A 14 25.44 35.26 -16.32
C ARG A 14 24.06 34.72 -15.89
N ARG A 15 23.37 33.96 -16.74
CA ARG A 15 22.05 33.35 -16.38
C ARG A 15 22.15 32.34 -15.24
N ARG A 16 23.23 31.55 -15.18
CA ARG A 16 23.49 30.65 -14.04
C ARG A 16 23.79 31.41 -12.74
N LEU A 17 24.59 32.48 -12.84
CA LEU A 17 24.90 33.33 -11.67
C LEU A 17 23.66 34.05 -11.15
N THR A 18 22.79 34.55 -12.04
CA THR A 18 21.53 35.19 -11.69
C THR A 18 20.55 34.17 -11.06
N GLY A 19 20.49 32.92 -11.55
CA GLY A 19 19.70 31.83 -10.97
C GLY A 19 20.16 31.48 -9.55
N VAL A 20 21.48 31.34 -9.35
CA VAL A 20 22.05 31.04 -8.03
C VAL A 20 21.80 32.18 -7.03
N LEU A 21 21.94 33.45 -7.47
CA LEU A 21 21.63 34.62 -6.65
C LEU A 21 20.15 34.71 -6.29
N LEU A 22 19.26 34.35 -7.21
CA LEU A 22 17.80 34.32 -6.96
C LEU A 22 17.42 33.24 -5.95
N CYS A 23 18.02 32.04 -6.08
CA CYS A 23 17.82 30.96 -5.10
C CYS A 23 18.38 31.30 -3.71
N ALA A 24 19.54 31.95 -3.64
CA ALA A 24 20.12 32.41 -2.38
C ALA A 24 19.27 33.50 -1.73
N LEU A 25 18.68 34.40 -2.52
CA LEU A 25 17.78 35.45 -2.04
C LEU A 25 16.46 34.85 -1.51
N LEU A 26 15.89 33.87 -2.22
CA LEU A 26 14.70 33.14 -1.77
C LEU A 26 14.97 32.35 -0.48
N LEU A 27 16.10 31.69 -0.38
CA LEU A 27 16.53 31.01 0.86
C LEU A 27 16.69 31.99 2.02
N ALA A 28 17.29 33.15 1.80
CA ALA A 28 17.42 34.20 2.82
C ALA A 28 16.05 34.75 3.24
N ILE A 29 15.11 34.92 2.31
CA ILE A 29 13.73 35.35 2.61
C ILE A 29 12.99 34.26 3.41
N CYS A 30 13.14 32.99 3.06
CA CYS A 30 12.53 31.88 3.80
C CYS A 30 13.10 31.75 5.22
N VAL A 31 14.42 31.94 5.40
CA VAL A 31 15.06 31.92 6.72
C VAL A 31 14.63 33.11 7.57
N THR A 32 14.58 34.30 6.98
CA THR A 32 14.13 35.50 7.71
C THR A 32 12.64 35.46 8.01
N ALA A 33 11.81 34.93 7.09
CA ALA A 33 10.39 34.71 7.37
C ALA A 33 10.19 33.66 8.47
N GLY A 34 10.96 32.57 8.44
CA GLY A 34 10.95 31.54 9.49
C GLY A 34 11.36 32.07 10.85
N LEU A 35 12.40 32.90 10.89
CA LEU A 35 12.84 33.57 12.14
C LEU A 35 11.81 34.58 12.65
N LEU A 36 11.16 35.35 11.76
CA LEU A 36 10.12 36.31 12.13
C LEU A 36 8.82 35.60 12.56
N LEU A 37 8.50 34.44 12.00
CA LEU A 37 7.37 33.59 12.43
C LEU A 37 7.66 32.95 13.79
N ARG A 38 8.91 32.51 14.01
CA ARG A 38 9.35 31.99 15.30
C ARG A 38 9.31 33.05 16.38
N ASP A 39 9.79 34.27 16.10
CA ASP A 39 9.75 35.42 17.04
C ASP A 39 8.30 35.89 17.32
N LYS A 40 7.36 35.67 16.36
CA LYS A 40 5.94 35.94 16.57
C LYS A 40 5.26 34.85 17.38
N ALA A 41 5.65 33.58 17.18
CA ALA A 41 5.14 32.46 17.96
C ALA A 41 5.58 32.55 19.45
N GLU A 42 6.79 33.03 19.70
CA GLU A 42 7.27 33.26 21.07
C GLU A 42 6.62 34.50 21.76
N LYS A 43 5.92 35.36 21.01
CA LYS A 43 5.33 36.60 21.56
C LYS A 43 3.82 36.54 21.82
N THR A 44 3.14 35.47 21.43
CA THR A 44 1.71 35.28 21.73
C THR A 44 1.53 34.33 22.90
N VAL A 45 1.90 34.77 24.10
CA VAL A 45 1.42 34.18 25.35
C VAL A 45 0.02 34.74 25.60
N PRO A 46 -1.03 33.92 25.78
CA PRO A 46 -2.37 34.41 26.09
C PRO A 46 -2.35 35.31 27.33
N ALA A 47 -3.15 36.39 27.31
CA ALA A 47 -3.28 37.29 28.42
C ALA A 47 -3.86 36.54 29.63
N GLY A 48 -3.03 36.23 30.61
CA GLY A 48 -3.37 35.47 31.83
C GLY A 48 -2.25 34.55 32.31
N ILE A 49 -1.31 34.19 31.43
CA ILE A 49 -0.16 33.38 31.84
C ILE A 49 0.91 34.34 32.38
N VAL A 50 1.10 34.32 33.69
CA VAL A 50 2.26 34.95 34.32
C VAL A 50 3.49 34.24 33.76
N LYS A 51 4.48 34.99 33.22
CA LYS A 51 5.75 34.45 32.76
C LYS A 51 6.52 33.86 33.95
N HIS A 52 6.22 32.62 34.28
CA HIS A 52 7.17 31.75 34.96
C HIS A 52 8.12 31.16 33.93
N GLU A 53 9.38 30.94 34.26
CA GLU A 53 10.22 30.04 33.49
C GLU A 53 9.49 28.70 33.50
N ALA A 54 9.11 28.21 32.33
CA ALA A 54 8.37 26.96 32.18
C ALA A 54 9.09 25.86 32.96
N GLN A 55 8.45 25.33 33.98
CA GLN A 55 8.99 24.27 34.82
C GLN A 55 8.42 22.97 34.28
N THR A 56 9.08 22.39 33.28
CA THR A 56 8.74 21.03 32.82
C THR A 56 9.23 20.01 33.85
N GLY A 57 8.44 19.00 34.10
CA GLY A 57 8.82 17.93 35.03
C GLY A 57 7.86 16.73 34.99
N ASN A 58 8.13 15.79 35.86
CA ASN A 58 7.28 14.63 36.04
C ASN A 58 6.34 14.84 37.23
N ILE A 59 5.06 14.55 37.04
CA ILE A 59 4.09 14.46 38.13
C ILE A 59 4.39 13.20 38.92
N PHE A 60 4.57 12.10 38.21
CA PHE A 60 5.10 10.85 38.76
C PHE A 60 5.86 10.07 37.68
N LEU A 61 6.75 9.19 38.16
CA LEU A 61 7.49 8.21 37.34
C LEU A 61 7.48 6.89 38.07
N ARG A 62 6.98 5.84 37.41
CA ARG A 62 6.90 4.47 37.93
C ARG A 62 7.47 3.47 36.93
N ASP A 63 7.79 2.27 37.39
CA ASP A 63 8.16 1.16 36.49
C ASP A 63 6.89 0.73 35.72
N GLU A 64 7.03 0.51 34.42
CA GLU A 64 5.95 0.07 33.53
C GLU A 64 5.25 -1.20 34.02
N LYS A 65 6.02 -2.11 34.65
CA LYS A 65 5.51 -3.37 35.23
C LYS A 65 4.62 -3.18 36.47
N GLU A 66 4.67 -2.02 37.08
CA GLU A 66 3.82 -1.71 38.23
C GLU A 66 2.38 -1.39 37.82
N LEU A 67 2.12 -1.05 36.56
CA LEU A 67 0.77 -0.76 36.09
C LEU A 67 -0.06 -2.06 36.09
N LYS A 68 -1.14 -2.10 36.88
CA LYS A 68 -2.08 -3.21 36.99
C LYS A 68 -3.30 -3.03 36.09
N SER A 69 -3.86 -1.80 36.08
CA SER A 69 -4.98 -1.46 35.20
C SER A 69 -5.06 0.04 34.95
N LEU A 70 -5.71 0.39 33.85
CA LEU A 70 -6.04 1.76 33.48
C LEU A 70 -7.51 1.82 33.09
N THR A 71 -8.27 2.75 33.73
CA THR A 71 -9.67 3.01 33.39
C THR A 71 -9.81 4.42 32.84
N LEU A 72 -10.49 4.57 31.70
CA LEU A 72 -10.78 5.87 31.09
C LEU A 72 -12.27 6.16 31.11
N PHE A 73 -12.59 7.37 31.57
CA PHE A 73 -13.89 8.00 31.50
C PHE A 73 -13.81 9.19 30.57
N GLN A 74 -14.47 9.13 29.43
CA GLN A 74 -14.50 10.20 28.44
C GLN A 74 -15.88 10.84 28.39
N GLN A 75 -15.94 12.15 28.31
CA GLN A 75 -17.22 12.85 28.27
C GLN A 75 -18.11 12.36 27.11
N GLY A 76 -19.32 11.88 27.41
CA GLY A 76 -20.29 11.41 26.42
C GLY A 76 -19.99 10.04 25.80
N LYS A 77 -19.05 9.29 26.36
CA LYS A 77 -18.76 7.90 25.96
C LYS A 77 -18.87 6.96 27.16
N GLU A 78 -19.09 5.68 26.87
CA GLU A 78 -19.01 4.64 27.91
C GLU A 78 -17.55 4.50 28.38
N PRO A 79 -17.34 4.29 29.69
CA PRO A 79 -16.01 4.07 30.24
C PRO A 79 -15.48 2.70 29.82
N TRP A 80 -14.17 2.58 29.73
CA TRP A 80 -13.53 1.29 29.49
C TRP A 80 -12.28 1.12 30.36
N THR A 81 -11.95 -0.16 30.64
CA THR A 81 -10.81 -0.52 31.47
C THR A 81 -9.94 -1.52 30.72
N VAL A 82 -8.63 -1.31 30.76
CA VAL A 82 -7.64 -2.34 30.40
C VAL A 82 -6.96 -2.84 31.64
N VAL A 83 -6.70 -4.14 31.67
CA VAL A 83 -6.02 -4.83 32.77
C VAL A 83 -4.79 -5.55 32.24
N ARG A 84 -3.74 -5.62 33.05
CA ARG A 84 -2.54 -6.38 32.72
C ARG A 84 -2.74 -7.84 33.10
N ASP A 85 -2.50 -8.74 32.14
CA ASP A 85 -2.53 -10.18 32.38
C ASP A 85 -1.24 -10.71 33.02
N GLU A 86 -1.17 -12.01 33.32
CA GLU A 86 -0.02 -12.67 33.92
C GLU A 86 1.23 -12.66 33.02
N GLU A 87 1.04 -12.52 31.70
CA GLU A 87 2.10 -12.46 30.69
C GLU A 87 2.65 -11.04 30.52
N GLY A 88 1.99 -10.05 31.11
CA GLY A 88 2.37 -8.64 31.10
C GLY A 88 1.70 -7.82 29.98
N SER A 89 0.81 -8.42 29.20
CA SER A 89 0.07 -7.75 28.13
C SER A 89 -1.18 -7.05 28.67
N LEU A 90 -1.59 -5.96 28.03
CA LEU A 90 -2.87 -5.31 28.34
C LEU A 90 -4.02 -5.99 27.59
N ARG A 91 -5.15 -6.21 28.30
CA ARG A 91 -6.39 -6.73 27.74
C ARG A 91 -7.56 -5.84 28.12
N LEU A 92 -8.51 -5.67 27.21
CA LEU A 92 -9.75 -4.98 27.55
C LEU A 92 -10.55 -5.82 28.57
N GLN A 93 -11.06 -5.17 29.63
CA GLN A 93 -11.96 -5.81 30.58
C GLN A 93 -13.41 -5.63 30.12
N HIS A 94 -14.14 -6.71 29.94
CA HIS A 94 -15.57 -6.65 29.58
C HIS A 94 -16.39 -6.08 30.75
N GLU A 95 -17.19 -5.06 30.49
CA GLU A 95 -17.96 -4.35 31.52
C GLU A 95 -18.95 -5.25 32.25
N GLU A 96 -19.66 -6.11 31.52
CA GLU A 96 -20.70 -6.97 32.07
C GLU A 96 -20.15 -8.12 32.93
N THR A 97 -19.06 -8.73 32.52
CA THR A 97 -18.50 -9.93 33.16
C THR A 97 -17.31 -9.63 34.06
N GLY A 98 -16.64 -8.52 33.85
CA GLY A 98 -15.36 -8.17 34.49
C GLY A 98 -14.18 -9.03 34.03
N GLU A 99 -14.39 -9.93 33.07
CA GLU A 99 -13.35 -10.81 32.54
C GLU A 99 -12.53 -10.09 31.47
N PRO A 100 -11.21 -10.38 31.35
CA PRO A 100 -10.38 -9.83 30.28
C PRO A 100 -10.78 -10.41 28.93
N SER A 101 -10.59 -9.61 27.84
CA SER A 101 -10.78 -10.06 26.47
C SER A 101 -9.87 -11.24 26.11
N SER A 102 -10.26 -12.03 25.11
CA SER A 102 -9.46 -13.11 24.55
C SER A 102 -8.23 -12.59 23.79
N TRP A 103 -8.27 -11.33 23.34
CA TRP A 103 -7.23 -10.64 22.58
C TRP A 103 -6.46 -9.64 23.46
N THR A 104 -5.22 -9.35 23.08
CA THR A 104 -4.38 -8.32 23.69
C THR A 104 -4.62 -6.97 23.01
N VAL A 105 -4.50 -5.88 23.75
CA VAL A 105 -4.53 -4.52 23.18
C VAL A 105 -3.44 -4.39 22.10
N ASP A 106 -3.73 -3.65 21.03
CA ASP A 106 -2.74 -3.31 20.00
C ASP A 106 -1.44 -2.81 20.64
N GLU A 107 -0.31 -3.33 20.21
CA GLU A 107 0.99 -3.10 20.83
C GLU A 107 1.34 -1.60 20.90
N ASN A 108 1.10 -0.85 19.82
CA ASN A 108 1.41 0.59 19.79
C ASN A 108 0.50 1.36 20.75
N ILE A 109 -0.79 0.99 20.82
CA ILE A 109 -1.73 1.62 21.75
C ILE A 109 -1.39 1.25 23.20
N ALA A 110 -1.02 -0.01 23.44
CA ALA A 110 -0.59 -0.46 24.77
C ALA A 110 0.66 0.29 25.24
N GLU A 111 1.67 0.48 24.39
CA GLU A 111 2.87 1.27 24.70
C GLU A 111 2.52 2.72 25.06
N LEU A 112 1.64 3.38 24.28
CA LEU A 112 1.19 4.75 24.56
C LEU A 112 0.48 4.84 25.91
N LEU A 113 -0.48 3.95 26.18
CA LEU A 113 -1.23 3.94 27.43
C LEU A 113 -0.34 3.64 28.63
N ILE A 114 0.58 2.68 28.51
CA ILE A 114 1.55 2.38 29.58
C ILE A 114 2.47 3.56 29.82
N SER A 115 2.97 4.19 28.77
CA SER A 115 3.87 5.35 28.87
C SER A 115 3.21 6.48 29.63
N VAL A 116 1.98 6.87 29.28
CA VAL A 116 1.25 7.93 29.97
C VAL A 116 0.90 7.55 31.41
N ALA A 117 0.51 6.28 31.65
CA ALA A 117 0.14 5.80 32.96
C ALA A 117 1.32 5.65 33.93
N THR A 118 2.56 5.58 33.46
CA THR A 118 3.74 5.36 34.28
C THR A 118 4.73 6.51 34.30
N ASN A 119 4.66 7.40 33.28
CA ASN A 119 5.54 8.55 33.14
C ASN A 119 4.70 9.79 32.77
N LEU A 120 3.92 10.30 33.72
CA LEU A 120 3.09 11.48 33.50
C LEU A 120 3.90 12.75 33.69
N THR A 121 3.99 13.56 32.64
CA THR A 121 4.76 14.81 32.61
C THR A 121 3.86 16.03 32.53
N TYR A 122 4.39 17.18 32.92
CA TYR A 122 3.74 18.49 32.76
C TYR A 122 4.67 19.45 32.03
N GLU A 123 4.09 20.42 31.34
CA GLU A 123 4.80 21.49 30.64
C GLU A 123 4.92 22.76 31.48
N ASP A 124 3.96 23.00 32.41
CA ASP A 124 3.98 24.12 33.33
C ASP A 124 3.06 23.85 34.53
N ILE A 125 3.23 24.62 35.61
CA ILE A 125 2.37 24.65 36.79
C ILE A 125 1.66 26.00 36.80
N PHE A 126 0.35 26.01 36.57
CA PHE A 126 -0.45 27.25 36.60
C PHE A 126 -0.72 27.75 38.02
N SER A 127 -0.86 26.85 38.98
CA SER A 127 -1.00 27.17 40.40
C SER A 127 -0.42 26.06 41.26
N GLU A 128 0.24 26.42 42.35
CA GLU A 128 0.85 25.51 43.32
C GLU A 128 -0.09 25.15 44.48
N LYS A 129 -1.26 25.81 44.57
CA LYS A 129 -2.18 25.65 45.71
C LYS A 129 -3.61 25.50 45.26
N ARG A 130 -4.27 24.43 45.67
CA ARG A 130 -5.68 24.17 45.34
C ARG A 130 -6.60 25.31 45.71
N SER A 131 -6.38 25.97 46.86
CA SER A 131 -7.18 27.10 47.31
C SER A 131 -7.15 28.32 46.37
N GLU A 132 -6.23 28.36 45.41
CA GLU A 132 -6.15 29.46 44.43
C GLU A 132 -6.97 29.17 43.16
N TRP A 133 -7.38 27.94 42.93
CA TRP A 133 -8.06 27.56 41.70
C TRP A 133 -9.32 26.65 41.90
N GLU A 134 -9.58 26.12 43.10
CA GLU A 134 -10.73 25.24 43.37
C GLU A 134 -12.09 25.89 43.06
N ASP A 135 -12.25 27.19 43.34
CA ASP A 135 -13.47 27.95 43.01
C ASP A 135 -13.63 28.17 41.47
N ALA A 136 -12.59 27.94 40.70
CA ALA A 136 -12.52 28.18 39.25
C ALA A 136 -12.49 26.85 38.42
N GLU A 137 -12.73 25.70 39.02
CA GLU A 137 -12.71 24.39 38.34
C GLU A 137 -13.61 24.36 37.08
N GLU A 138 -14.74 25.03 37.08
CA GLU A 138 -15.64 25.15 35.93
C GLU A 138 -14.98 25.92 34.76
N ALA A 139 -14.20 26.96 35.07
CA ALA A 139 -13.49 27.76 34.07
C ALA A 139 -12.39 26.94 33.40
N PHE A 140 -11.70 26.09 34.14
CA PHE A 140 -10.67 25.17 33.65
C PHE A 140 -11.26 23.87 33.02
N GLY A 141 -12.57 23.65 33.14
CA GLY A 141 -13.25 22.46 32.65
C GLY A 141 -12.98 21.21 33.50
N LEU A 142 -12.53 21.37 34.74
CA LEU A 142 -12.20 20.27 35.66
C LEU A 142 -13.40 19.82 36.50
N LYS A 143 -14.49 20.61 36.55
CA LYS A 143 -15.75 20.21 37.19
C LYS A 143 -16.46 19.11 36.37
N GLU A 144 -16.35 19.18 35.04
CA GLU A 144 -16.79 18.17 34.06
C GLU A 144 -15.63 17.93 33.10
N PRO A 145 -14.63 17.14 33.50
CA PRO A 145 -13.44 16.93 32.71
C PRO A 145 -13.75 16.20 31.40
N GLN A 146 -13.03 16.54 30.32
CA GLN A 146 -13.19 15.81 29.05
C GLN A 146 -12.69 14.38 29.16
N VAL A 147 -11.68 14.13 30.03
CA VAL A 147 -11.16 12.80 30.35
C VAL A 147 -10.88 12.72 31.84
N THR A 148 -11.26 11.63 32.46
CA THR A 148 -10.74 11.18 33.75
C THR A 148 -10.06 9.84 33.54
N ALA A 149 -8.80 9.71 33.93
CA ALA A 149 -8.04 8.46 33.86
C ALA A 149 -7.67 8.00 35.27
N VAL A 150 -7.91 6.73 35.55
CA VAL A 150 -7.55 6.07 36.81
C VAL A 150 -6.48 5.04 36.54
N PHE A 151 -5.28 5.25 37.04
CA PHE A 151 -4.15 4.33 36.96
C PHE A 151 -4.04 3.56 38.27
N ARG A 152 -4.19 2.25 38.24
CA ARG A 152 -4.02 1.36 39.38
C ARG A 152 -2.71 0.60 39.28
N PHE A 153 -1.95 0.58 40.38
CA PHE A 153 -0.65 -0.06 40.44
C PHE A 153 -0.66 -1.33 41.30
N THR A 154 0.41 -2.13 41.17
CA THR A 154 0.57 -3.42 41.86
C THR A 154 0.72 -3.28 43.39
N ASP A 155 1.09 -2.10 43.88
CA ASP A 155 1.15 -1.78 45.31
C ASP A 155 -0.23 -1.33 45.88
N ASP A 156 -1.31 -1.52 45.10
CA ASP A 156 -2.68 -1.11 45.39
C ASP A 156 -2.86 0.42 45.54
N THR A 157 -1.95 1.22 45.04
CA THR A 157 -2.13 2.67 44.90
C THR A 157 -2.87 3.02 43.62
N ASP A 158 -3.78 3.99 43.70
CA ASP A 158 -4.50 4.55 42.55
C ASP A 158 -4.05 6.00 42.35
N VAL A 159 -3.86 6.39 41.10
CA VAL A 159 -3.67 7.80 40.70
C VAL A 159 -4.80 8.18 39.75
N THR A 160 -5.57 9.20 40.12
CA THR A 160 -6.65 9.72 39.27
C THR A 160 -6.25 11.06 38.72
N VAL A 161 -6.33 11.22 37.40
CA VAL A 161 -6.05 12.47 36.69
C VAL A 161 -7.30 12.96 35.99
N HIS A 162 -7.51 14.26 35.99
CA HIS A 162 -8.61 14.93 35.33
C HIS A 162 -8.08 15.92 34.31
N ILE A 163 -8.46 15.78 33.05
CA ILE A 163 -8.10 16.69 31.96
C ILE A 163 -9.28 17.56 31.62
N GLY A 164 -9.10 18.85 31.75
CA GLY A 164 -10.10 19.88 31.50
C GLY A 164 -10.01 20.48 30.09
N LYS A 165 -10.32 21.76 29.96
CA LYS A 165 -10.32 22.51 28.71
C LYS A 165 -8.90 22.81 28.23
N SER A 166 -8.77 23.21 26.95
CA SER A 166 -7.53 23.76 26.44
C SER A 166 -7.10 25.01 27.19
N ALA A 167 -5.86 25.04 27.64
CA ALA A 167 -5.20 26.21 28.24
C ALA A 167 -4.62 27.15 27.15
N ASP A 168 -4.56 26.73 25.90
CA ASP A 168 -4.14 27.47 24.71
C ASP A 168 -5.23 27.34 23.61
N PRO A 169 -6.37 28.05 23.73
CA PRO A 169 -7.51 27.89 22.81
C PRO A 169 -7.21 28.24 21.35
N GLU A 170 -6.12 29.01 21.10
CA GLU A 170 -5.74 29.38 19.73
C GLU A 170 -5.02 28.22 18.98
N ASN A 171 -4.24 27.43 19.72
CA ASN A 171 -3.40 26.37 19.11
C ASN A 171 -3.64 24.99 19.71
N ASN A 172 -4.39 24.86 20.81
CA ASN A 172 -4.67 23.61 21.53
C ASN A 172 -3.41 22.78 21.88
N ARG A 173 -2.32 23.45 22.24
CA ARG A 173 -1.06 22.78 22.57
C ARG A 173 -1.01 22.25 24.00
N TYR A 174 -1.77 22.85 24.89
CA TYR A 174 -1.79 22.57 26.33
C TYR A 174 -3.21 22.45 26.85
N TYR A 175 -3.39 21.60 27.85
CA TYR A 175 -4.66 21.40 28.54
C TYR A 175 -4.47 21.52 30.03
N TYR A 176 -5.49 22.02 30.73
CA TYR A 176 -5.51 22.04 32.18
C TYR A 176 -5.64 20.60 32.70
N MET A 177 -4.84 20.26 33.73
CA MET A 177 -4.93 18.96 34.38
C MET A 177 -4.79 19.10 35.90
N SER A 178 -5.58 18.31 36.64
CA SER A 178 -5.42 18.11 38.07
C SER A 178 -5.27 16.63 38.41
N VAL A 179 -4.65 16.34 39.53
CA VAL A 179 -4.46 15.00 40.07
C VAL A 179 -5.11 14.91 41.44
N ASP A 180 -5.85 13.87 41.75
CA ASP A 180 -6.48 13.69 43.03
C ASP A 180 -5.45 13.62 44.15
N GLY A 181 -5.67 14.42 45.19
CA GLY A 181 -4.77 14.54 46.33
C GLY A 181 -3.57 15.46 46.10
N ASP A 182 -3.41 16.02 44.90
CA ASP A 182 -2.39 17.03 44.59
C ASP A 182 -3.00 18.44 44.63
N GLU A 183 -2.22 19.44 45.07
CA GLU A 183 -2.64 20.81 45.16
C GLU A 183 -2.42 21.62 43.86
N HIS A 184 -1.63 21.07 42.93
CA HIS A 184 -1.22 21.78 41.73
C HIS A 184 -2.28 21.77 40.63
N LEU A 185 -2.33 22.85 39.85
CA LEU A 185 -2.99 22.91 38.56
C LEU A 185 -1.91 22.89 37.47
N TYR A 186 -1.90 21.84 36.67
CA TYR A 186 -0.89 21.59 35.65
C TYR A 186 -1.33 22.04 34.26
N ALA A 187 -0.35 22.34 33.41
CA ALA A 187 -0.48 22.34 31.96
C ALA A 187 0.15 21.06 31.41
N VAL A 188 -0.61 20.27 30.69
CA VAL A 188 -0.11 19.06 30.01
C VAL A 188 -0.16 19.24 28.50
N SER A 189 0.73 18.54 27.78
CA SER A 189 0.77 18.61 26.33
C SER A 189 -0.48 18.01 25.70
N ALA A 190 -0.82 18.46 24.48
CA ALA A 190 -1.89 17.86 23.68
C ALA A 190 -1.64 16.37 23.44
N GLY A 191 -0.38 15.94 23.28
CA GLY A 191 -0.05 14.53 23.08
C GLY A 191 -0.56 13.62 24.20
N ILE A 192 -0.32 14.00 25.48
CA ILE A 192 -0.85 13.25 26.65
C ILE A 192 -2.38 13.20 26.62
N THR A 193 -3.01 14.31 26.24
CA THR A 193 -4.47 14.36 26.13
C THR A 193 -4.97 13.46 25.00
N ASP A 194 -4.34 13.51 23.85
CA ASP A 194 -4.69 12.68 22.67
C ASP A 194 -4.55 11.18 23.00
N ASP A 195 -3.47 10.79 23.71
CA ASP A 195 -3.26 9.41 24.15
C ASP A 195 -4.36 8.94 25.11
N LEU A 196 -4.86 9.82 25.98
CA LEU A 196 -5.96 9.53 26.93
C LEU A 196 -7.37 9.71 26.33
N VAL A 197 -7.52 10.20 25.10
CA VAL A 197 -8.79 10.28 24.35
C VAL A 197 -8.99 9.07 23.44
N THR A 198 -8.12 8.07 23.51
CA THR A 198 -8.18 6.83 22.72
C THR A 198 -9.58 6.19 22.75
N GLU A 199 -10.10 5.83 21.60
CA GLU A 199 -11.38 5.13 21.48
C GLU A 199 -11.21 3.63 21.75
N GLN A 200 -12.19 3.02 22.42
CA GLN A 200 -12.15 1.59 22.73
C GLN A 200 -11.94 0.69 21.50
N THR A 201 -12.50 1.08 20.34
CA THR A 201 -12.35 0.37 19.08
C THR A 201 -10.90 0.33 18.56
N LEU A 202 -10.06 1.28 18.98
CA LEU A 202 -8.64 1.31 18.62
C LEU A 202 -7.78 0.37 19.47
N LEU A 203 -8.33 -0.15 20.57
CA LEU A 203 -7.63 -1.11 21.43
C LEU A 203 -7.47 -2.48 20.75
N HIS A 204 -8.41 -2.85 19.88
CA HIS A 204 -8.35 -4.14 19.19
C HIS A 204 -7.24 -4.13 18.14
N PRO A 205 -6.32 -5.12 18.15
CA PRO A 205 -5.28 -5.21 17.15
C PRO A 205 -5.87 -5.42 15.75
N VAL A 206 -5.32 -4.71 14.78
CA VAL A 206 -5.69 -4.89 13.38
C VAL A 206 -4.65 -5.78 12.73
N PRO A 207 -5.01 -6.99 12.25
CA PRO A 207 -4.05 -7.91 11.66
C PRO A 207 -3.47 -7.33 10.38
N ARG A 208 -2.18 -7.56 10.19
CA ARG A 208 -1.52 -7.28 8.91
C ARG A 208 -1.78 -8.44 7.96
N LEU A 209 -2.34 -8.11 6.80
CA LEU A 209 -2.43 -9.08 5.71
C LEU A 209 -1.02 -9.21 5.11
N GLU A 210 -0.33 -10.29 5.43
CA GLU A 210 1.05 -10.53 4.97
C GLU A 210 1.07 -11.15 3.57
N ILE A 211 0.30 -10.56 2.65
CA ILE A 211 0.22 -11.02 1.26
C ILE A 211 1.55 -10.75 0.56
N GLN A 212 2.34 -11.81 0.38
CA GLN A 212 3.61 -11.73 -0.32
C GLN A 212 3.37 -11.65 -1.83
N SER A 213 3.50 -10.46 -2.42
CA SER A 213 3.24 -10.21 -3.83
C SER A 213 4.07 -11.11 -4.76
N ALA A 214 5.31 -11.46 -4.36
CA ALA A 214 6.17 -12.37 -5.11
C ALA A 214 5.61 -13.80 -5.18
N LEU A 215 4.92 -14.25 -4.13
CA LEU A 215 4.37 -15.61 -4.00
C LEU A 215 2.89 -15.69 -4.39
N LEU A 216 2.28 -14.57 -4.75
CA LEU A 216 0.88 -14.54 -5.17
C LEU A 216 0.73 -15.27 -6.51
N ASP A 217 -0.15 -16.25 -6.58
CA ASP A 217 -0.40 -17.07 -7.76
C ASP A 217 -1.87 -17.04 -8.24
N ARG A 218 -2.79 -16.48 -7.42
CA ARG A 218 -4.19 -16.31 -7.79
C ARG A 218 -4.83 -15.12 -7.09
N ILE A 219 -5.58 -14.34 -7.85
CA ILE A 219 -6.45 -13.26 -7.37
C ILE A 219 -7.84 -13.54 -7.93
N SER A 220 -8.86 -13.67 -7.06
CA SER A 220 -10.23 -13.85 -7.50
C SER A 220 -11.20 -12.88 -6.84
N VAL A 221 -12.18 -12.44 -7.60
CA VAL A 221 -13.32 -11.64 -7.13
C VAL A 221 -14.58 -12.44 -7.44
N LYS A 222 -15.37 -12.72 -6.43
CA LYS A 222 -16.58 -13.52 -6.49
C LYS A 222 -17.82 -12.68 -6.14
N ASN A 223 -18.98 -13.12 -6.62
CA ASN A 223 -20.28 -12.66 -6.17
C ASN A 223 -20.62 -13.26 -4.78
N ALA A 224 -21.71 -12.80 -4.18
CA ALA A 224 -22.23 -13.32 -2.91
C ALA A 224 -22.50 -14.84 -2.94
N ASP A 225 -22.93 -15.37 -4.10
CA ASP A 225 -23.21 -16.80 -4.29
C ASP A 225 -21.94 -17.64 -4.53
N GLY A 226 -20.76 -17.04 -4.46
CA GLY A 226 -19.46 -17.70 -4.69
C GLY A 226 -19.08 -17.85 -6.17
N SER A 227 -19.95 -17.44 -7.11
CA SER A 227 -19.62 -17.48 -8.54
C SER A 227 -18.52 -16.49 -8.89
N LEU A 228 -17.60 -16.89 -9.77
CA LEU A 228 -16.49 -16.06 -10.21
C LEU A 228 -16.98 -14.87 -11.06
N ARG A 229 -16.60 -13.66 -10.63
CA ARG A 229 -16.76 -12.43 -11.40
C ARG A 229 -15.51 -12.11 -12.20
N LYS A 230 -14.35 -12.29 -11.59
CA LYS A 230 -13.02 -12.09 -12.16
C LYS A 230 -12.04 -13.05 -11.52
N GLU A 231 -11.09 -13.54 -12.29
CA GLU A 231 -9.97 -14.31 -11.74
C GLU A 231 -8.73 -14.13 -12.62
N TRP A 232 -7.62 -13.90 -11.97
CA TRP A 232 -6.28 -13.93 -12.56
C TRP A 232 -5.49 -15.04 -11.88
N ARG A 233 -4.83 -15.86 -12.68
CA ARG A 233 -4.11 -17.02 -12.16
C ARG A 233 -2.78 -17.22 -12.88
N LEU A 234 -1.74 -17.53 -12.11
CA LEU A 234 -0.45 -17.94 -12.62
C LEU A 234 -0.54 -19.33 -13.24
N GLN A 235 0.05 -19.50 -14.42
CA GLN A 235 0.32 -20.82 -15.01
C GLN A 235 1.75 -21.25 -14.66
N GLY A 236 1.90 -22.34 -13.91
CA GLY A 236 3.20 -22.83 -13.47
C GLY A 236 3.51 -22.52 -12.00
N ASP A 237 4.77 -22.55 -11.64
CA ASP A 237 5.25 -22.34 -10.28
C ASP A 237 5.71 -20.88 -10.12
N VAL A 238 5.43 -20.27 -8.96
CA VAL A 238 5.93 -18.93 -8.59
C VAL A 238 7.46 -18.85 -8.59
N LYS A 239 8.14 -19.99 -8.49
CA LYS A 239 9.60 -20.12 -8.52
C LYS A 239 10.19 -20.11 -9.92
N ASP A 240 9.35 -20.24 -10.94
CA ASP A 240 9.81 -20.20 -12.33
C ASP A 240 10.38 -18.81 -12.64
N ARG A 241 11.51 -18.80 -13.37
CA ARG A 241 12.19 -17.55 -13.74
C ARG A 241 11.27 -16.54 -14.43
N ASP A 242 10.33 -17.06 -15.23
CA ASP A 242 9.41 -16.27 -16.05
C ASP A 242 7.97 -16.26 -15.48
N ALA A 243 7.79 -16.60 -14.19
CA ALA A 243 6.47 -16.67 -13.55
C ALA A 243 5.65 -15.39 -13.72
N ALA A 244 6.30 -14.22 -13.67
CA ALA A 244 5.63 -12.92 -13.81
C ALA A 244 4.91 -12.74 -15.16
N GLU A 245 5.35 -13.44 -16.23
CA GLU A 245 4.80 -13.36 -17.58
C GLU A 245 3.74 -14.44 -17.87
N ASN A 246 3.54 -15.41 -16.94
CA ASN A 246 2.70 -16.57 -17.14
C ASN A 246 1.30 -16.44 -16.51
N TRP A 247 0.80 -15.23 -16.38
CA TRP A 247 -0.53 -15.02 -15.81
C TRP A 247 -1.62 -15.07 -16.89
N LEU A 248 -2.74 -15.67 -16.52
CA LEU A 248 -3.97 -15.64 -17.30
C LEU A 248 -5.07 -14.91 -16.54
N LEU A 249 -5.88 -14.15 -17.25
CA LEU A 249 -7.27 -13.91 -16.89
C LEU A 249 -8.00 -15.24 -17.14
N THR A 250 -8.70 -15.80 -16.15
CA THR A 250 -9.46 -17.07 -16.27
C THR A 250 -10.97 -16.87 -16.11
N ALA A 251 -11.39 -15.72 -15.58
CA ALA A 251 -12.78 -15.30 -15.56
C ALA A 251 -12.87 -13.78 -15.81
N PRO A 252 -13.83 -13.32 -16.64
CA PRO A 252 -14.98 -14.03 -17.22
C PRO A 252 -14.68 -14.82 -18.50
N TYR A 253 -13.46 -14.84 -18.98
CA TYR A 253 -12.96 -15.63 -20.11
C TYR A 253 -11.47 -15.87 -19.93
N THR A 254 -10.91 -16.86 -20.64
CA THR A 254 -9.48 -17.16 -20.55
C THR A 254 -8.69 -16.43 -21.64
N TYR A 255 -7.64 -15.70 -21.22
CA TYR A 255 -6.71 -15.04 -22.13
C TYR A 255 -5.43 -14.63 -21.39
N PRO A 256 -4.25 -14.57 -22.07
CA PRO A 256 -3.02 -14.08 -21.44
C PRO A 256 -3.19 -12.71 -20.81
N ALA A 257 -2.72 -12.56 -19.59
CA ALA A 257 -2.80 -11.31 -18.86
C ALA A 257 -1.65 -10.37 -19.28
N ASP A 258 -1.88 -9.08 -19.12
CA ASP A 258 -0.88 -8.06 -19.31
C ASP A 258 0.05 -7.98 -18.09
N TYR A 259 1.36 -8.02 -18.34
CA TYR A 259 2.37 -8.03 -17.28
C TYR A 259 2.27 -6.85 -16.31
N ASP A 260 2.16 -5.62 -16.83
CA ASP A 260 2.11 -4.41 -16.01
C ASP A 260 0.83 -4.38 -15.16
N SER A 261 -0.29 -4.81 -15.75
CA SER A 261 -1.57 -4.89 -15.06
C SER A 261 -1.53 -5.89 -13.90
N ILE A 262 -0.91 -7.06 -14.11
CA ILE A 262 -0.74 -8.06 -13.06
C ILE A 262 0.22 -7.58 -11.99
N SER A 263 1.33 -6.94 -12.36
CA SER A 263 2.28 -6.36 -11.41
C SER A 263 1.60 -5.34 -10.50
N ASN A 264 0.76 -4.47 -11.06
CA ASN A 264 -0.04 -3.51 -10.31
C ASN A 264 -1.06 -4.20 -9.37
N LEU A 265 -1.74 -5.24 -9.82
CA LEU A 265 -2.67 -6.01 -8.96
C LEU A 265 -1.93 -6.67 -7.80
N LYS A 266 -0.77 -7.27 -8.06
CA LYS A 266 0.09 -7.90 -7.03
C LYS A 266 0.60 -6.88 -6.01
N GLU A 267 1.04 -5.72 -6.47
CA GLU A 267 1.49 -4.62 -5.60
C GLU A 267 0.35 -4.10 -4.73
N ASN A 268 -0.84 -3.87 -5.31
CA ASN A 268 -2.01 -3.46 -4.54
C ASN A 268 -2.40 -4.52 -3.50
N ALA A 269 -2.31 -5.81 -3.81
CA ALA A 269 -2.57 -6.89 -2.85
C ALA A 269 -1.55 -6.87 -1.69
N GLY A 270 -0.26 -6.76 -1.96
CA GLY A 270 0.78 -6.68 -0.94
C GLY A 270 0.70 -5.43 -0.05
N ASN A 271 0.15 -4.35 -0.60
CA ASN A 271 -0.06 -3.09 0.13
C ASN A 271 -1.43 -3.00 0.83
N LEU A 272 -2.24 -4.07 0.80
CA LEU A 272 -3.56 -4.08 1.43
C LEU A 272 -3.43 -3.96 2.94
N ARG A 273 -4.22 -3.07 3.53
CA ARG A 273 -4.29 -2.87 4.97
C ARG A 273 -5.74 -2.78 5.38
N LEU A 274 -6.10 -3.51 6.42
CA LEU A 274 -7.36 -3.32 7.13
C LEU A 274 -7.32 -1.99 7.88
N GLY A 275 -8.48 -1.37 8.04
CA GLY A 275 -8.63 -0.17 8.85
C GLY A 275 -8.90 -0.52 10.31
N ILE A 276 -9.75 0.25 10.97
CA ILE A 276 -10.07 0.01 12.38
C ILE A 276 -10.93 -1.26 12.54
N PHE A 277 -10.78 -1.91 13.68
CA PHE A 277 -11.72 -2.92 14.14
C PHE A 277 -13.10 -2.29 14.39
N VAL A 278 -14.15 -2.98 13.98
CA VAL A 278 -15.53 -2.52 14.12
C VAL A 278 -16.29 -3.39 15.12
N ASP A 279 -16.26 -4.72 14.93
CA ASP A 279 -17.01 -5.66 15.77
C ASP A 279 -16.53 -7.10 15.58
N GLU A 280 -16.87 -8.00 16.49
CA GLU A 280 -16.71 -9.44 16.31
C GLU A 280 -17.82 -9.99 15.41
N ALA A 281 -17.48 -10.96 14.56
CA ALA A 281 -18.45 -11.58 13.66
C ALA A 281 -19.38 -12.54 14.42
N ASN A 282 -20.65 -12.24 14.41
CA ASN A 282 -21.73 -13.09 14.89
C ASN A 282 -22.96 -12.93 14.01
N GLN A 283 -24.02 -13.71 14.24
CA GLN A 283 -25.21 -13.69 13.37
C GLN A 283 -25.88 -12.30 13.29
N GLU A 284 -25.84 -11.53 14.37
CA GLU A 284 -26.44 -10.19 14.43
C GLU A 284 -25.56 -9.16 13.70
N THR A 285 -24.26 -9.13 14.01
CA THR A 285 -23.31 -8.18 13.43
C THR A 285 -23.08 -8.43 11.94
N LEU A 286 -23.03 -9.70 11.49
CA LEU A 286 -22.96 -10.03 10.07
C LEU A 286 -24.15 -9.47 9.29
N LYS A 287 -25.36 -9.54 9.86
CA LYS A 287 -26.54 -8.95 9.23
C LYS A 287 -26.55 -7.43 9.31
N LEU A 288 -26.16 -6.87 10.45
CA LEU A 288 -26.12 -5.42 10.68
C LEU A 288 -25.21 -4.73 9.68
N TYR A 289 -24.04 -5.32 9.39
CA TYR A 289 -23.02 -4.76 8.51
C TYR A 289 -23.10 -5.26 7.06
N GLY A 290 -24.17 -5.99 6.69
CA GLY A 290 -24.52 -6.34 5.30
C GLY A 290 -23.75 -7.54 4.74
N PHE A 291 -23.32 -8.48 5.57
CA PHE A 291 -22.64 -9.70 5.14
C PHE A 291 -23.58 -10.86 4.80
N ASP A 292 -24.87 -10.71 5.04
CA ASP A 292 -25.91 -11.64 4.55
C ASP A 292 -26.08 -11.57 3.02
N GLU A 293 -25.81 -10.38 2.42
CA GLU A 293 -25.73 -10.18 0.98
C GLU A 293 -24.45 -9.38 0.65
N PRO A 294 -23.25 -9.98 0.72
CA PRO A 294 -22.01 -9.26 0.56
C PRO A 294 -21.87 -8.68 -0.86
N ALA A 295 -21.28 -7.49 -0.95
CA ALA A 295 -21.04 -6.82 -2.23
C ALA A 295 -20.06 -7.61 -3.13
N ALA A 296 -19.08 -8.27 -2.51
CA ALA A 296 -18.12 -9.15 -3.17
C ALA A 296 -17.35 -9.99 -2.14
N ILE A 297 -16.73 -11.07 -2.62
CA ILE A 297 -15.72 -11.82 -1.89
C ILE A 297 -14.45 -11.76 -2.73
N ILE A 298 -13.34 -11.35 -2.11
CA ILE A 298 -12.03 -11.29 -2.77
C ILE A 298 -11.12 -12.31 -2.10
N GLU A 299 -10.46 -13.11 -2.93
CA GLU A 299 -9.48 -14.08 -2.45
C GLU A 299 -8.13 -13.81 -3.07
N PHE A 300 -7.10 -13.87 -2.23
CA PHE A 300 -5.69 -13.84 -2.62
C PHE A 300 -5.06 -15.15 -2.17
N HIS A 301 -4.53 -15.91 -3.11
CA HIS A 301 -3.81 -17.15 -2.81
C HIS A 301 -2.32 -16.93 -3.01
N THR A 302 -1.54 -17.24 -2.00
CA THR A 302 -0.07 -17.22 -2.05
C THR A 302 0.46 -18.64 -1.95
N ALA A 303 1.35 -19.01 -2.86
CA ALA A 303 2.03 -20.29 -2.81
C ALA A 303 3.11 -20.31 -1.73
N ALA A 304 3.47 -21.50 -1.24
CA ALA A 304 4.62 -21.64 -0.35
C ALA A 304 5.93 -21.29 -1.07
N GLY A 305 6.78 -20.54 -0.41
CA GLY A 305 8.05 -20.12 -1.00
C GLY A 305 8.88 -19.25 -0.08
N SER A 306 9.99 -18.73 -0.59
CA SER A 306 10.88 -17.83 0.16
C SER A 306 10.92 -16.46 -0.51
N THR A 307 10.90 -15.41 0.28
CA THR A 307 11.13 -14.05 -0.18
C THR A 307 12.38 -13.48 0.47
N GLY A 308 13.11 -12.64 -0.28
CA GLY A 308 14.31 -11.98 0.24
C GLY A 308 14.14 -10.47 0.29
N THR A 309 14.57 -9.86 1.36
CA THR A 309 14.61 -8.39 1.53
C THR A 309 16.02 -7.94 1.84
N VAL A 310 16.41 -6.78 1.32
CA VAL A 310 17.68 -6.15 1.72
C VAL A 310 17.38 -5.18 2.87
N GLY A 311 17.85 -5.52 4.06
CA GLY A 311 17.72 -4.65 5.23
C GLY A 311 18.48 -3.34 5.07
N MET A 312 18.16 -2.34 5.90
CA MET A 312 18.85 -1.02 5.89
C MET A 312 20.36 -1.13 6.16
N ASN A 313 20.80 -2.22 6.76
CA ASN A 313 22.22 -2.56 7.03
C ASN A 313 22.90 -3.23 5.83
N GLY A 314 22.19 -3.43 4.68
CA GLY A 314 22.70 -4.13 3.50
C GLY A 314 22.76 -5.66 3.64
N VAL A 315 22.23 -6.22 4.72
CA VAL A 315 22.12 -7.67 4.88
C VAL A 315 20.89 -8.17 4.11
N PHE A 316 21.07 -9.28 3.40
CA PHE A 316 20.00 -9.96 2.70
C PHE A 316 19.35 -10.96 3.63
N ASP A 317 18.14 -10.66 4.04
CA ASP A 317 17.32 -11.51 4.89
C ASP A 317 16.35 -12.33 4.05
N VAL A 318 16.25 -13.63 4.33
CA VAL A 318 15.34 -14.56 3.66
C VAL A 318 14.28 -15.03 4.65
N SER A 319 13.02 -14.91 4.27
CA SER A 319 11.87 -15.41 5.04
C SER A 319 11.16 -16.49 4.25
N ASP A 320 10.85 -17.59 4.92
CA ASP A 320 10.06 -18.70 4.35
C ASP A 320 8.58 -18.49 4.70
N TRP A 321 7.72 -18.76 3.73
CA TRP A 321 6.28 -18.57 3.80
C TRP A 321 5.57 -19.86 3.45
N GLU A 322 4.51 -20.15 4.21
CA GLU A 322 3.60 -21.25 3.90
C GLU A 322 2.55 -20.81 2.87
N GLU A 323 1.93 -21.77 2.21
CA GLU A 323 0.77 -21.51 1.36
C GLU A 323 -0.38 -20.94 2.18
N HIS A 324 -0.99 -19.84 1.71
CA HIS A 324 -2.10 -19.19 2.41
C HIS A 324 -3.19 -18.68 1.46
N LEU A 325 -4.44 -18.74 1.93
CA LEU A 325 -5.60 -18.18 1.26
C LEU A 325 -6.21 -17.07 2.13
N TYR A 326 -6.02 -15.84 1.71
CA TYR A 326 -6.67 -14.67 2.31
C TYR A 326 -8.06 -14.51 1.70
N THR A 327 -9.10 -14.58 2.51
CA THR A 327 -10.50 -14.37 2.08
C THR A 327 -11.04 -13.11 2.72
N LEU A 328 -11.40 -12.14 1.92
CA LEU A 328 -11.93 -10.83 2.32
C LEU A 328 -13.36 -10.70 1.81
N THR A 329 -14.33 -10.69 2.71
CA THR A 329 -15.75 -10.49 2.35
C THR A 329 -16.12 -9.03 2.55
N ILE A 330 -16.62 -8.37 1.50
CA ILE A 330 -17.01 -6.95 1.52
C ILE A 330 -18.50 -6.87 1.87
N GLY A 331 -18.80 -6.24 2.98
CA GLY A 331 -20.17 -5.98 3.44
C GLY A 331 -20.76 -4.67 2.93
N GLY A 332 -21.55 -4.02 3.77
CA GLY A 332 -22.18 -2.73 3.50
C GLY A 332 -21.19 -1.55 3.52
N THR A 333 -21.70 -0.37 3.18
CA THR A 333 -20.94 0.89 3.22
C THR A 333 -20.88 1.42 4.66
N MET A 334 -19.68 1.74 5.14
CA MET A 334 -19.45 2.35 6.44
C MET A 334 -19.50 3.89 6.36
N SER A 335 -18.87 4.46 5.32
CA SER A 335 -18.84 5.89 5.05
C SER A 335 -18.76 6.16 3.54
N GLU A 336 -18.67 7.42 3.11
CA GLU A 336 -18.51 7.79 1.68
C GLU A 336 -17.25 7.19 1.03
N MET A 337 -16.24 6.79 1.83
CA MET A 337 -14.93 6.32 1.33
C MET A 337 -14.50 4.98 1.93
N SER A 338 -15.37 4.33 2.69
CA SER A 338 -15.04 3.06 3.36
C SER A 338 -16.21 2.11 3.44
N SER A 339 -15.92 0.83 3.39
CA SER A 339 -16.86 -0.28 3.53
C SER A 339 -16.48 -1.16 4.72
N TYR A 340 -17.44 -1.95 5.20
CA TYR A 340 -17.16 -3.02 6.15
C TYR A 340 -16.52 -4.21 5.43
N ILE A 341 -15.57 -4.84 6.09
CA ILE A 341 -14.90 -6.02 5.60
C ILE A 341 -14.82 -7.07 6.70
N LEU A 342 -15.19 -8.29 6.38
CA LEU A 342 -15.02 -9.45 7.22
C LEU A 342 -13.72 -10.15 6.83
N TYR A 343 -12.83 -10.30 7.80
CA TYR A 343 -11.62 -11.10 7.70
C TYR A 343 -11.51 -11.98 8.94
N GLU A 344 -11.37 -13.29 8.72
CA GLU A 344 -11.49 -14.29 9.79
C GLU A 344 -12.81 -14.12 10.57
N ASP A 345 -12.76 -14.00 11.88
CA ASP A 345 -13.91 -13.88 12.75
C ASP A 345 -14.20 -12.43 13.18
N ASN A 346 -13.62 -11.44 12.51
CA ASN A 346 -13.75 -10.03 12.88
C ASN A 346 -14.13 -9.14 11.71
N ILE A 347 -14.83 -8.06 12.04
CA ILE A 347 -15.27 -7.04 11.11
C ILE A 347 -14.38 -5.81 11.27
N TYR A 348 -13.85 -5.34 10.17
CA TYR A 348 -12.99 -4.16 10.09
C TYR A 348 -13.54 -3.15 9.09
N SER A 349 -13.00 -1.95 9.09
CA SER A 349 -13.19 -1.02 7.98
C SER A 349 -12.13 -1.26 6.89
N ILE A 350 -12.46 -0.88 5.66
CA ILE A 350 -11.50 -0.86 4.56
C ILE A 350 -11.77 0.31 3.63
N SER A 351 -10.72 0.91 3.08
CA SER A 351 -10.84 2.00 2.12
C SER A 351 -11.38 1.51 0.78
N ASP A 352 -12.44 2.14 0.28
CA ASP A 352 -13.01 1.86 -1.05
C ASP A 352 -12.03 2.18 -2.18
N PHE A 353 -11.11 3.13 -1.96
CA PHE A 353 -10.05 3.43 -2.91
C PHE A 353 -9.13 2.22 -3.10
N THR A 354 -8.66 1.62 -2.00
CA THR A 354 -7.82 0.42 -2.02
C THR A 354 -8.52 -0.75 -2.70
N MET A 355 -9.80 -0.98 -2.36
CA MET A 355 -10.58 -2.08 -2.95
C MET A 355 -10.92 -1.85 -4.41
N SER A 356 -10.93 -0.61 -4.88
CA SER A 356 -11.26 -0.27 -6.28
C SER A 356 -10.32 -0.93 -7.29
N ALA A 357 -9.06 -1.17 -6.92
CA ALA A 357 -8.08 -1.86 -7.76
C ALA A 357 -8.55 -3.27 -8.18
N PHE A 358 -9.35 -3.93 -7.35
CA PHE A 358 -9.89 -5.27 -7.60
C PHE A 358 -11.36 -5.22 -8.06
N LEU A 359 -12.19 -4.43 -7.38
CA LEU A 359 -13.63 -4.40 -7.63
C LEU A 359 -13.99 -3.66 -8.90
N LYS A 360 -13.33 -2.53 -9.20
CA LYS A 360 -13.70 -1.64 -10.33
C LYS A 360 -12.88 -1.87 -11.60
N VAL A 361 -11.76 -2.61 -11.52
CA VAL A 361 -10.95 -2.88 -12.71
C VAL A 361 -11.79 -3.66 -13.76
N ASP A 362 -11.76 -3.21 -15.00
CA ASP A 362 -12.34 -3.97 -16.11
C ASP A 362 -11.35 -5.09 -16.51
N PRO A 363 -11.74 -6.38 -16.43
CA PRO A 363 -10.88 -7.48 -16.83
C PRO A 363 -10.32 -7.35 -18.25
N SER A 364 -11.04 -6.72 -19.16
CA SER A 364 -10.58 -6.53 -20.54
C SER A 364 -9.40 -5.54 -20.68
N THR A 365 -9.12 -4.76 -19.65
CA THR A 365 -7.96 -3.86 -19.62
C THR A 365 -6.71 -4.52 -19.01
N THR A 366 -6.86 -5.71 -18.44
CA THR A 366 -5.76 -6.44 -17.77
C THR A 366 -5.21 -7.59 -18.60
N VAL A 367 -5.53 -7.65 -19.87
CA VAL A 367 -5.08 -8.71 -20.79
C VAL A 367 -4.08 -8.18 -21.80
N ALA A 368 -3.22 -9.08 -22.30
CA ALA A 368 -2.23 -8.78 -23.32
C ALA A 368 -2.90 -8.16 -24.57
N ARG A 369 -2.55 -6.91 -24.87
CA ARG A 369 -3.05 -6.20 -26.05
C ARG A 369 -2.10 -6.25 -27.23
N TYR A 370 -0.81 -6.39 -26.96
CA TYR A 370 0.21 -6.58 -27.98
C TYR A 370 0.26 -8.05 -28.39
N VAL A 371 0.35 -8.31 -29.69
CA VAL A 371 0.40 -9.68 -30.23
C VAL A 371 1.74 -10.35 -30.00
N VAL A 372 2.79 -9.57 -29.76
CA VAL A 372 4.14 -9.99 -29.36
C VAL A 372 4.67 -9.02 -28.31
N THR A 373 5.25 -9.56 -27.24
CA THR A 373 5.86 -8.77 -26.15
C THR A 373 7.32 -9.14 -25.89
N ILE A 374 7.91 -10.03 -26.70
CA ILE A 374 9.25 -10.59 -26.51
C ILE A 374 10.28 -9.57 -27.04
N PRO A 375 11.14 -8.97 -26.18
CA PRO A 375 12.24 -8.14 -26.66
C PRO A 375 13.14 -8.94 -27.61
N VAL A 376 13.70 -8.29 -28.63
CA VAL A 376 14.59 -8.97 -29.60
C VAL A 376 15.80 -9.63 -28.91
N THR A 377 16.29 -9.03 -27.82
CA THR A 377 17.39 -9.56 -27.00
C THR A 377 17.04 -10.86 -26.24
N SER A 378 15.76 -11.14 -26.06
CA SER A 378 15.26 -12.38 -25.44
C SER A 378 14.82 -13.44 -26.45
N LEU A 379 14.82 -13.11 -27.74
CA LEU A 379 14.43 -14.01 -28.81
C LEU A 379 15.59 -14.90 -29.24
N ASP A 380 15.38 -16.21 -29.22
CA ASP A 380 16.30 -17.21 -29.78
C ASP A 380 15.93 -17.55 -31.24
N ARG A 381 14.63 -17.78 -31.45
CA ARG A 381 14.12 -18.22 -32.74
C ARG A 381 12.72 -17.71 -33.02
N ALA A 382 12.46 -17.35 -34.28
CA ALA A 382 11.11 -17.14 -34.78
C ALA A 382 10.84 -18.01 -35.99
N VAL A 383 9.72 -18.74 -35.97
CA VAL A 383 9.25 -19.59 -37.09
C VAL A 383 7.97 -18.99 -37.63
N VAL A 384 7.87 -18.79 -38.93
CA VAL A 384 6.69 -18.25 -39.63
C VAL A 384 6.18 -19.29 -40.61
N GLU A 385 4.97 -19.73 -40.39
CA GLU A 385 4.26 -20.70 -41.25
C GLU A 385 3.07 -19.97 -41.89
N LYS A 386 3.06 -19.84 -43.21
CA LYS A 386 1.94 -19.25 -43.97
C LYS A 386 1.34 -20.35 -44.87
N GLN A 387 0.03 -20.33 -44.98
CA GLN A 387 -0.69 -21.29 -45.80
C GLN A 387 -0.27 -21.21 -47.29
N GLY A 388 0.27 -22.29 -47.81
CA GLY A 388 0.71 -22.34 -49.20
C GLY A 388 2.10 -21.78 -49.49
N GLU A 389 2.84 -21.36 -48.46
CA GLU A 389 4.21 -20.88 -48.55
C GLU A 389 5.19 -21.81 -47.82
N GLU A 390 6.48 -21.69 -48.12
CA GLU A 390 7.52 -22.40 -47.38
C GLU A 390 7.68 -21.79 -45.97
N THR A 391 7.89 -22.65 -44.97
CA THR A 391 8.18 -22.19 -43.60
C THR A 391 9.48 -21.40 -43.55
N VAL A 392 9.42 -20.24 -42.94
CA VAL A 392 10.59 -19.38 -42.72
C VAL A 392 11.01 -19.45 -41.26
N THR A 393 12.30 -19.71 -41.04
CA THR A 393 12.89 -19.79 -39.72
C THR A 393 13.97 -18.71 -39.59
N TYR A 394 13.84 -17.88 -38.54
CA TYR A 394 14.86 -16.91 -38.13
C TYR A 394 15.51 -17.43 -36.84
N VAL A 395 16.85 -17.40 -36.80
CA VAL A 395 17.64 -17.73 -35.60
C VAL A 395 18.54 -16.55 -35.27
N LEU A 396 18.54 -16.14 -34.01
CA LEU A 396 19.38 -15.07 -33.50
C LEU A 396 20.53 -15.68 -32.68
N GLU A 397 21.75 -15.44 -33.14
CA GLU A 397 22.96 -15.88 -32.46
C GLU A 397 23.66 -14.65 -31.86
N PRO A 398 23.86 -14.58 -30.52
CA PRO A 398 24.58 -13.46 -29.92
C PRO A 398 26.05 -13.45 -30.41
N VAL A 399 26.55 -12.27 -30.79
CA VAL A 399 27.93 -12.07 -31.20
C VAL A 399 28.55 -11.01 -30.28
N THR A 400 29.63 -11.37 -29.61
CA THR A 400 30.39 -10.43 -28.80
C THR A 400 31.46 -9.76 -29.67
N GLU A 401 31.28 -8.51 -30.02
CA GLU A 401 32.34 -7.74 -30.66
C GLU A 401 33.34 -7.30 -29.62
N ALA A 402 34.62 -7.60 -29.85
CA ALA A 402 35.69 -7.09 -29.01
C ALA A 402 35.81 -5.57 -29.23
N SER A 403 35.57 -4.80 -28.18
CA SER A 403 35.80 -3.35 -28.23
C SER A 403 37.28 -3.06 -28.05
N ASP A 404 37.88 -2.33 -29.01
CA ASP A 404 39.21 -1.75 -28.88
C ASP A 404 39.14 -0.45 -28.04
N GLY A 405 38.96 -0.56 -26.72
CA GLY A 405 38.92 0.61 -25.85
C GLY A 405 38.17 0.43 -24.53
N GLU A 406 38.01 1.51 -23.77
CA GLU A 406 37.37 1.58 -22.45
C GLU A 406 35.84 1.39 -22.48
N ASP A 407 35.21 1.19 -23.62
CA ASP A 407 33.78 0.96 -23.75
C ASP A 407 33.44 -0.51 -23.50
N MET A 408 32.30 -0.74 -22.83
CA MET A 408 31.78 -2.10 -22.60
C MET A 408 31.53 -2.79 -23.96
N PRO A 409 31.78 -4.12 -24.08
CA PRO A 409 31.51 -4.88 -25.30
C PRO A 409 30.06 -4.66 -25.74
N LYS A 410 29.86 -4.28 -26.98
CA LYS A 410 28.52 -4.13 -27.54
C LYS A 410 28.02 -5.52 -27.93
N GLU A 411 26.96 -5.99 -27.28
CA GLU A 411 26.24 -7.20 -27.71
C GLU A 411 25.51 -6.90 -29.01
N THR A 412 25.86 -7.64 -30.06
CA THR A 412 25.16 -7.63 -31.34
C THR A 412 24.66 -9.04 -31.65
N TYR A 413 23.81 -9.17 -32.65
CA TYR A 413 23.26 -10.45 -33.05
C TYR A 413 23.52 -10.73 -34.51
N ARG A 414 23.78 -12.00 -34.83
CA ARG A 414 23.75 -12.50 -36.18
C ARG A 414 22.39 -13.11 -36.46
N CYS A 415 21.71 -12.67 -37.49
CA CYS A 415 20.39 -13.19 -37.86
C CYS A 415 20.49 -14.14 -39.06
N LEU A 416 20.02 -15.36 -38.90
CA LEU A 416 19.97 -16.37 -39.93
C LEU A 416 18.51 -16.63 -40.38
N LYS A 417 18.18 -16.35 -41.64
CA LYS A 417 16.91 -16.70 -42.28
C LYS A 417 17.10 -18.02 -43.07
N ASN A 418 16.44 -19.09 -42.67
CA ASN A 418 16.60 -20.43 -43.24
C ASN A 418 18.07 -20.87 -43.40
N GLY A 419 18.90 -20.52 -42.40
CA GLY A 419 20.35 -20.80 -42.40
C GLY A 419 21.19 -19.86 -43.21
N GLN A 420 20.64 -18.85 -43.91
CA GLN A 420 21.38 -17.82 -44.62
C GLN A 420 21.39 -16.52 -43.81
N GLU A 421 22.56 -15.92 -43.68
CA GLU A 421 22.72 -14.69 -42.94
C GLU A 421 22.03 -13.50 -43.64
N ILE A 422 21.27 -12.74 -42.88
CA ILE A 422 20.64 -11.48 -43.31
C ILE A 422 21.08 -10.33 -42.38
N PRO A 423 21.02 -9.06 -42.83
CA PRO A 423 21.37 -7.92 -41.98
C PRO A 423 20.48 -7.89 -40.75
N TYR A 424 21.10 -7.91 -39.55
CA TYR A 424 20.40 -7.90 -38.28
C TYR A 424 19.47 -6.69 -38.12
N GLU A 425 19.95 -5.51 -38.55
CA GLU A 425 19.18 -4.26 -38.46
C GLU A 425 17.86 -4.32 -39.26
N THR A 426 17.84 -5.12 -40.34
CA THR A 426 16.63 -5.32 -41.16
C THR A 426 15.61 -6.16 -40.38
N PHE A 427 16.07 -7.22 -39.71
CA PHE A 427 15.24 -8.05 -38.85
C PHE A 427 14.77 -7.27 -37.64
N GLU A 428 15.68 -6.62 -36.92
CA GLU A 428 15.39 -5.81 -35.72
C GLU A 428 14.33 -4.75 -36.00
N ALA A 429 14.48 -3.97 -37.08
CA ALA A 429 13.49 -2.96 -37.45
C ALA A 429 12.10 -3.53 -37.80
N ALA A 430 12.03 -4.74 -38.34
CA ALA A 430 10.76 -5.43 -38.57
C ALA A 430 10.19 -5.98 -37.27
N TRP A 431 11.05 -6.50 -36.40
CA TRP A 431 10.67 -6.98 -35.06
C TRP A 431 10.12 -5.86 -34.19
N GLU A 432 10.78 -4.72 -34.11
CA GLU A 432 10.30 -3.53 -33.40
C GLU A 432 8.90 -3.10 -33.86
N ARG A 433 8.66 -3.14 -35.19
CA ARG A 433 7.30 -2.87 -35.70
C ARG A 433 6.29 -3.93 -35.27
N LEU A 434 6.69 -5.21 -35.22
CA LEU A 434 5.82 -6.29 -34.76
C LEU A 434 5.44 -6.12 -33.27
N LEU A 435 6.36 -5.63 -32.44
CA LEU A 435 6.12 -5.30 -31.03
C LEU A 435 5.07 -4.17 -30.84
N THR A 436 4.82 -3.38 -31.87
CA THR A 436 3.78 -2.31 -31.81
C THR A 436 2.40 -2.78 -32.23
N VAL A 437 2.27 -3.99 -32.76
CA VAL A 437 0.98 -4.52 -33.24
C VAL A 437 0.07 -4.85 -32.08
N THR A 438 -1.11 -4.26 -32.05
CA THR A 438 -2.10 -4.47 -31.00
C THR A 438 -3.38 -5.07 -31.55
N VAL A 439 -4.09 -5.80 -30.70
CA VAL A 439 -5.44 -6.24 -31.00
C VAL A 439 -6.39 -5.03 -31.15
N SER A 440 -7.29 -5.08 -32.12
CA SER A 440 -8.20 -3.97 -32.47
C SER A 440 -9.49 -3.98 -31.64
N GLY A 441 -9.99 -5.16 -31.29
CA GLY A 441 -11.20 -5.29 -30.51
C GLY A 441 -11.41 -6.68 -29.95
N LYS A 442 -12.36 -6.78 -29.00
CA LYS A 442 -12.75 -7.99 -28.32
C LYS A 442 -13.97 -8.63 -29.00
N LEU A 443 -13.95 -9.95 -29.12
CA LEU A 443 -15.07 -10.72 -29.62
C LEU A 443 -16.25 -10.74 -28.63
N SER A 444 -17.47 -10.65 -29.13
CA SER A 444 -18.70 -10.70 -28.31
C SER A 444 -19.01 -12.11 -27.78
N GLN A 445 -18.48 -13.13 -28.41
CA GLN A 445 -18.66 -14.54 -28.06
C GLN A 445 -17.36 -15.31 -28.31
N ASP A 446 -17.31 -16.54 -27.84
CA ASP A 446 -16.19 -17.42 -28.11
C ASP A 446 -16.22 -17.89 -29.57
N TYR A 447 -15.05 -17.86 -30.22
CA TYR A 447 -14.84 -18.33 -31.57
C TYR A 447 -13.76 -19.39 -31.55
N GLU A 448 -13.99 -20.48 -32.27
CA GLU A 448 -12.92 -21.43 -32.59
C GLU A 448 -12.21 -20.97 -33.86
N PRO A 449 -10.88 -20.86 -33.85
CA PRO A 449 -10.14 -20.48 -35.05
C PRO A 449 -10.31 -21.58 -36.13
N VAL A 450 -10.76 -21.16 -37.31
CA VAL A 450 -10.91 -22.05 -38.48
C VAL A 450 -10.01 -21.52 -39.58
N ASN A 451 -9.27 -22.40 -40.26
CA ASN A 451 -8.37 -22.02 -41.35
C ASN A 451 -7.28 -21.01 -40.92
N VAL A 452 -6.44 -21.41 -39.99
CA VAL A 452 -5.25 -20.61 -39.64
C VAL A 452 -4.40 -20.44 -40.90
N HIS A 453 -4.27 -19.20 -41.36
CA HIS A 453 -3.49 -18.87 -42.58
C HIS A 453 -2.06 -18.44 -42.25
N THR A 454 -1.79 -17.96 -41.04
CA THR A 454 -0.46 -17.60 -40.60
C THR A 454 -0.25 -18.00 -39.13
N LYS A 455 0.88 -18.65 -38.87
CA LYS A 455 1.30 -19.02 -37.53
C LYS A 455 2.73 -18.53 -37.29
N TYR A 456 2.91 -17.88 -36.20
CA TYR A 456 4.22 -17.53 -35.65
C TYR A 456 4.49 -18.38 -34.43
N THR A 457 5.72 -18.89 -34.33
CA THR A 457 6.20 -19.58 -33.13
C THR A 457 7.49 -18.91 -32.71
N PHE A 458 7.51 -18.33 -31.52
CA PHE A 458 8.64 -17.59 -30.95
C PHE A 458 9.23 -18.42 -29.82
N SER A 459 10.51 -18.74 -29.90
CA SER A 459 11.27 -19.39 -28.82
C SER A 459 12.20 -18.36 -28.19
N THR A 460 12.21 -18.27 -26.87
CA THR A 460 13.08 -17.36 -26.12
C THR A 460 14.36 -18.06 -25.68
N VAL A 461 15.37 -17.28 -25.34
CA VAL A 461 16.64 -17.76 -24.78
C VAL A 461 16.45 -18.49 -23.43
N SER A 462 15.32 -18.25 -22.74
CA SER A 462 14.93 -18.99 -21.53
C SER A 462 14.30 -20.36 -21.82
N GLY A 463 14.06 -20.69 -23.10
CA GLY A 463 13.45 -21.94 -23.53
C GLY A 463 11.91 -21.94 -23.60
N ARG A 464 11.27 -20.78 -23.38
CA ARG A 464 9.82 -20.64 -23.55
C ARG A 464 9.43 -20.54 -25.01
N THR A 465 8.21 -20.95 -25.29
CA THR A 465 7.62 -20.85 -26.63
C THR A 465 6.30 -20.12 -26.55
N HIS A 466 6.14 -19.10 -27.40
CA HIS A 466 4.90 -18.35 -27.60
C HIS A 466 4.38 -18.59 -29.00
N THR A 467 3.08 -18.66 -29.14
CA THR A 467 2.43 -18.84 -30.44
C THR A 467 1.44 -17.72 -30.72
N LEU A 468 1.51 -17.19 -31.93
CA LEU A 468 0.51 -16.28 -32.47
C LEU A 468 -0.06 -16.92 -33.74
N GLU A 469 -1.36 -17.17 -33.73
CA GLU A 469 -2.06 -17.70 -34.90
C GLU A 469 -3.08 -16.69 -35.40
N LEU A 470 -3.09 -16.49 -36.71
CA LEU A 470 -4.04 -15.63 -37.41
C LEU A 470 -4.96 -16.46 -38.30
N SER A 471 -6.26 -16.30 -38.10
CA SER A 471 -7.29 -16.93 -38.91
C SER A 471 -8.31 -15.91 -39.38
N GLU A 472 -8.91 -16.15 -40.55
CA GLU A 472 -9.82 -15.16 -41.14
C GLU A 472 -11.10 -15.03 -40.30
N LEU A 473 -11.38 -13.79 -39.81
CA LEU A 473 -12.66 -13.43 -39.21
C LEU A 473 -13.62 -12.88 -40.30
N ASP A 474 -13.15 -11.92 -41.07
CA ASP A 474 -13.86 -11.32 -42.20
C ASP A 474 -12.85 -10.70 -43.20
N GLN A 475 -13.36 -9.94 -44.18
CA GLN A 475 -12.51 -9.32 -45.20
C GLN A 475 -11.48 -8.33 -44.66
N MET A 476 -11.75 -7.72 -43.50
CA MET A 476 -10.93 -6.66 -42.90
C MET A 476 -10.17 -7.11 -41.67
N HIS A 477 -10.60 -8.21 -41.01
CA HIS A 477 -10.11 -8.62 -39.72
C HIS A 477 -9.66 -10.05 -39.69
N ASP A 478 -8.62 -10.31 -38.89
CA ASP A 478 -8.18 -11.63 -38.50
C ASP A 478 -8.44 -11.88 -37.02
N LEU A 479 -8.87 -13.08 -36.69
CA LEU A 479 -8.87 -13.60 -35.33
C LEU A 479 -7.42 -13.74 -34.85
N VAL A 480 -7.19 -13.36 -33.62
CA VAL A 480 -5.93 -13.54 -32.93
C VAL A 480 -6.06 -14.67 -31.93
N THR A 481 -5.25 -15.71 -32.10
CA THR A 481 -5.06 -16.74 -31.11
C THR A 481 -3.65 -16.59 -30.53
N LEU A 482 -3.55 -16.22 -29.27
CA LEU A 482 -2.29 -16.03 -28.57
C LEU A 482 -2.13 -17.16 -27.54
N ASP A 483 -1.08 -17.96 -27.67
CA ASP A 483 -0.81 -19.14 -26.82
C ASP A 483 -1.99 -20.10 -26.65
N GLY A 484 -2.77 -20.27 -27.74
CA GLY A 484 -3.95 -21.12 -27.76
C GLY A 484 -5.25 -20.47 -27.31
N TYR A 485 -5.24 -19.18 -26.93
CA TYR A 485 -6.43 -18.48 -26.48
C TYR A 485 -6.94 -17.48 -27.51
N THR A 486 -8.21 -17.60 -27.91
CA THR A 486 -8.86 -16.75 -28.94
C THR A 486 -9.91 -15.87 -28.31
N ARG A 487 -9.68 -14.55 -28.23
CA ARG A 487 -10.64 -13.60 -27.66
C ARG A 487 -10.69 -12.24 -28.37
N PHE A 488 -9.71 -12.00 -29.21
CA PHE A 488 -9.54 -10.70 -29.86
C PHE A 488 -9.36 -10.87 -31.37
N TYR A 489 -9.51 -9.77 -32.09
CA TYR A 489 -9.21 -9.65 -33.51
C TYR A 489 -8.31 -8.45 -33.77
N LEU A 490 -7.65 -8.46 -34.91
CA LEU A 490 -6.88 -7.33 -35.41
C LEU A 490 -7.30 -6.97 -36.84
N ILE A 491 -6.91 -5.75 -37.28
CA ILE A 491 -7.09 -5.32 -38.67
C ILE A 491 -5.95 -5.94 -39.48
N LYS A 492 -6.27 -6.65 -40.59
CA LYS A 492 -5.29 -7.36 -41.45
C LYS A 492 -4.12 -6.47 -41.90
N GLN A 493 -4.42 -5.19 -42.26
CA GLN A 493 -3.40 -4.23 -42.68
C GLN A 493 -2.45 -3.76 -41.56
N GLY A 494 -2.76 -4.04 -40.30
CA GLY A 494 -1.96 -3.67 -39.15
C GLY A 494 -0.82 -4.66 -38.85
N MET A 495 -0.84 -5.84 -39.47
CA MET A 495 0.19 -6.87 -39.22
C MET A 495 1.47 -6.57 -39.98
N THR A 496 2.59 -6.65 -39.29
CA THR A 496 3.93 -6.47 -39.89
C THR A 496 4.52 -7.82 -40.25
N GLU A 497 5.08 -7.92 -41.45
CA GLU A 497 5.81 -9.11 -41.91
C GLU A 497 7.30 -9.03 -41.50
N LEU A 498 7.85 -10.17 -41.10
CA LEU A 498 9.29 -10.34 -40.92
C LEU A 498 9.98 -10.44 -42.29
N PRO A 499 11.23 -9.95 -42.43
CA PRO A 499 11.92 -9.79 -43.74
C PRO A 499 12.21 -11.12 -44.45
#